data_1ce4628a409087a49f87a745bfb3e8be
#
_entry.id   1ce4628a409087a49f87a745bfb3e8be
#
_cell.length_a   1.000
_cell.length_b   1.000
_cell.length_c   1.000
_cell.angle_alpha   90.00
_cell.angle_beta   90.00
_cell.angle_gamma   90.00
#
_symmetry.space_group_name_H-M   'P 1'
#
loop_
_entity.id
_entity.type
_entity.pdbx_description
1 polymer ?
#
loop_
_entity_poly.entity_id
_entity_poly.type
_entity_poly.pdbx_seq_one_letter_code
_entity_poly.pdbx_strand_id
1 'polypeptide(L)'
;RKELCEQLNLKSIIFAGRIPNYHNYAKELTPKQYLDKVKTKEIHDPVISFQVNNDFHIKRLLRNYLEGDRDSRDYAVLLEWNNISYDKSPVLINAKKSVVRLGLIQWQMRPLNNLEEFFDQAEFFIDAVSGYESDFATFPELFVAPLMADYNHMSESEAIRELSKHTDIIHKRFQELAIEYNINIITGSMPYLEENVLYNVGFLCKRDGS
;
A
#
# COMPACT_ATOMS: atom_id res chain seq x y z
N ARG A 1 6.21 22.77 -5.87
CA ARG A 1 5.56 21.93 -6.90
C ARG A 1 4.24 21.33 -6.40
N LYS A 2 4.15 20.92 -5.12
CA LYS A 2 2.90 20.42 -4.52
C LYS A 2 1.81 21.50 -4.55
N GLU A 3 2.10 22.71 -4.05
CA GLU A 3 1.19 23.86 -4.12
C GLU A 3 0.66 24.13 -5.53
N LEU A 4 1.53 24.04 -6.55
CA LEU A 4 1.10 24.22 -7.92
C LEU A 4 0.15 23.11 -8.38
N CYS A 5 0.41 21.86 -7.97
CA CYS A 5 -0.46 20.73 -8.25
C CYS A 5 -1.85 20.92 -7.62
N GLU A 6 -1.90 21.42 -6.38
CA GLU A 6 -3.13 21.75 -5.68
C GLU A 6 -3.88 22.92 -6.34
N GLN A 7 -3.17 24.02 -6.62
CA GLN A 7 -3.75 25.19 -7.28
C GLN A 7 -4.33 24.89 -8.66
N LEU A 8 -3.68 23.99 -9.42
CA LEU A 8 -4.14 23.57 -10.74
C LEU A 8 -5.14 22.40 -10.67
N ASN A 9 -5.51 21.97 -9.48
CA ASN A 9 -6.37 20.80 -9.26
C ASN A 9 -5.90 19.56 -10.04
N LEU A 10 -4.60 19.28 -10.01
CA LEU A 10 -4.03 18.08 -10.62
C LEU A 10 -4.09 16.92 -9.61
N LYS A 11 -4.31 15.71 -10.12
CA LYS A 11 -4.52 14.51 -9.29
C LYS A 11 -3.27 14.12 -8.50
N SER A 12 -2.11 14.14 -9.14
CA SER A 12 -0.86 13.71 -8.53
C SER A 12 0.36 14.31 -9.23
N ILE A 13 1.52 14.14 -8.60
CA ILE A 13 2.83 14.40 -9.21
C ILE A 13 3.54 13.07 -9.34
N ILE A 14 3.92 12.71 -10.57
CA ILE A 14 4.62 11.47 -10.86
C ILE A 14 5.97 11.77 -11.50
N PHE A 15 7.01 11.07 -11.08
CA PHE A 15 8.33 11.13 -11.71
C PHE A 15 9.17 9.89 -11.43
N ALA A 16 10.23 9.68 -12.19
CA ALA A 16 11.18 8.62 -11.96
C ALA A 16 12.41 9.15 -11.19
N GLY A 17 12.72 8.52 -10.07
CA GLY A 17 13.91 8.78 -9.25
C GLY A 17 15.00 7.74 -9.48
N ARG A 18 16.27 8.18 -9.53
CA ARG A 18 17.44 7.28 -9.52
C ARG A 18 17.59 6.65 -8.14
N ILE A 19 18.32 5.51 -8.08
CA ILE A 19 18.72 4.84 -6.83
C ILE A 19 20.27 4.76 -6.75
N PRO A 20 20.96 5.91 -6.66
CA PRO A 20 22.41 5.97 -6.88
C PRO A 20 23.24 5.13 -5.90
N ASN A 21 22.77 4.90 -4.67
CA ASN A 21 23.48 4.05 -3.73
C ASN A 21 23.31 2.54 -3.97
N TYR A 22 22.47 2.13 -4.90
CA TYR A 22 22.20 0.71 -5.13
C TYR A 22 23.45 -0.07 -5.55
N HIS A 23 24.39 0.55 -6.30
CA HIS A 23 25.62 -0.13 -6.71
C HIS A 23 26.41 -0.72 -5.55
N ASN A 24 26.35 -0.12 -4.36
CA ASN A 24 27.05 -0.59 -3.16
C ASN A 24 26.44 -1.88 -2.60
N TYR A 25 25.15 -2.11 -2.84
CA TYR A 25 24.39 -3.22 -2.27
C TYR A 25 24.00 -4.27 -3.31
N ALA A 26 24.28 -4.04 -4.58
CA ALA A 26 23.80 -4.87 -5.69
C ALA A 26 24.40 -6.30 -5.71
N LYS A 27 25.42 -6.60 -4.89
CA LYS A 27 25.95 -7.95 -4.71
C LYS A 27 25.16 -8.77 -3.67
N GLU A 28 24.50 -8.09 -2.74
CA GLU A 28 23.85 -8.70 -1.57
C GLU A 28 22.32 -8.59 -1.64
N LEU A 29 21.81 -7.53 -2.27
CA LEU A 29 20.39 -7.22 -2.31
C LEU A 29 19.89 -7.12 -3.75
N THR A 30 18.71 -7.65 -3.99
CA THR A 30 17.96 -7.32 -5.20
C THR A 30 17.48 -5.86 -5.16
N PRO A 31 17.17 -5.23 -6.31
CA PRO A 31 16.66 -3.85 -6.30
C PRO A 31 15.39 -3.67 -5.45
N LYS A 32 14.49 -4.66 -5.41
CA LYS A 32 13.28 -4.63 -4.56
C LYS A 32 13.67 -4.62 -3.09
N GLN A 33 14.49 -5.58 -2.64
CA GLN A 33 14.95 -5.65 -1.25
C GLN A 33 15.71 -4.39 -0.80
N TYR A 34 16.49 -3.80 -1.70
CA TYR A 34 17.15 -2.52 -1.44
C TYR A 34 16.12 -1.41 -1.17
N LEU A 35 15.09 -1.29 -2.01
CA LEU A 35 14.04 -0.28 -1.84
C LEU A 35 13.24 -0.50 -0.55
N ASP A 36 12.94 -1.75 -0.20
CA ASP A 36 12.24 -2.06 1.04
C ASP A 36 13.07 -1.60 2.26
N LYS A 37 14.39 -1.83 2.24
CA LYS A 37 15.30 -1.32 3.29
C LYS A 37 15.44 0.20 3.30
N VAL A 38 15.28 0.87 2.17
CA VAL A 38 15.21 2.34 2.12
C VAL A 38 13.90 2.84 2.70
N LYS A 39 12.78 2.18 2.42
CA LYS A 39 11.46 2.49 3.02
C LYS A 39 11.50 2.35 4.55
N THR A 40 12.10 1.27 5.07
CA THR A 40 12.23 1.03 6.53
C THR A 40 13.31 1.91 7.19
N LYS A 41 14.02 2.75 6.42
CA LYS A 41 15.12 3.60 6.87
C LYS A 41 16.36 2.84 7.37
N GLU A 42 16.49 1.57 7.06
CA GLU A 42 17.69 0.77 7.31
C GLU A 42 18.85 1.17 6.40
N ILE A 43 18.53 1.60 5.17
CA ILE A 43 19.47 2.10 4.18
C ILE A 43 19.07 3.53 3.81
N HIS A 44 20.05 4.43 3.78
CA HIS A 44 19.85 5.79 3.27
C HIS A 44 20.24 5.87 1.80
N ASP A 45 19.27 6.16 0.94
CA ASP A 45 19.51 6.55 -0.46
C ASP A 45 19.27 8.05 -0.59
N PRO A 46 20.23 8.84 -1.12
CA PRO A 46 20.11 10.30 -1.13
C PRO A 46 18.92 10.82 -1.94
N VAL A 47 18.52 10.10 -2.98
CA VAL A 47 17.38 10.50 -3.83
C VAL A 47 16.08 9.99 -3.24
N ILE A 48 15.97 8.69 -3.01
CA ILE A 48 14.70 8.07 -2.58
C ILE A 48 14.34 8.48 -1.15
N SER A 49 15.30 8.47 -0.21
CA SER A 49 15.03 8.88 1.17
C SER A 49 14.54 10.33 1.25
N PHE A 50 15.12 11.24 0.44
CA PHE A 50 14.63 12.61 0.36
C PHE A 50 13.18 12.68 -0.14
N GLN A 51 12.84 11.92 -1.18
CA GLN A 51 11.50 11.94 -1.76
C GLN A 51 10.46 11.33 -0.82
N VAL A 52 10.78 10.19 -0.20
CA VAL A 52 9.90 9.55 0.79
C VAL A 52 9.66 10.48 1.99
N ASN A 53 10.67 11.18 2.46
CA ASN A 53 10.52 12.19 3.53
C ASN A 53 9.70 13.43 3.10
N ASN A 54 9.45 13.58 1.80
CA ASN A 54 8.57 14.61 1.22
C ASN A 54 7.24 14.00 0.73
N ASP A 55 6.76 12.93 1.36
CA ASP A 55 5.48 12.26 1.11
C ASP A 55 5.31 11.73 -0.32
N PHE A 56 6.41 11.41 -1.01
CA PHE A 56 6.34 10.67 -2.25
C PHE A 56 6.37 9.17 -1.97
N HIS A 57 5.48 8.43 -2.58
CA HIS A 57 5.35 6.98 -2.42
C HIS A 57 6.04 6.26 -3.58
N ILE A 58 6.71 5.15 -3.25
CA ILE A 58 7.34 4.27 -4.24
C ILE A 58 6.26 3.41 -4.87
N LYS A 59 5.98 3.62 -6.17
CA LYS A 59 4.95 2.87 -6.92
C LYS A 59 5.50 1.60 -7.55
N ARG A 60 6.60 1.70 -8.26
CA ARG A 60 7.24 0.54 -8.86
C ARG A 60 8.68 0.77 -9.26
N LEU A 61 9.42 -0.32 -9.36
CA LEU A 61 10.76 -0.37 -9.91
C LEU A 61 10.71 -0.35 -11.45
N LEU A 62 11.52 0.52 -12.06
CA LEU A 62 11.70 0.62 -13.50
C LEU A 62 13.05 0.01 -13.87
N ARG A 63 13.06 -0.93 -14.80
CA ARG A 63 14.28 -1.59 -15.31
C ARG A 63 14.70 -0.93 -16.60
N ASN A 64 16.01 -0.86 -16.84
CA ASN A 64 16.60 -0.29 -18.07
C ASN A 64 16.04 1.10 -18.38
N TYR A 65 15.82 1.89 -17.34
CA TYR A 65 15.21 3.22 -17.48
C TYR A 65 16.23 4.29 -17.88
N LEU A 66 17.46 4.16 -17.40
CA LEU A 66 18.57 5.08 -17.71
C LEU A 66 19.78 4.25 -18.16
N GLU A 67 19.92 4.03 -19.46
CA GLU A 67 21.05 3.30 -20.02
C GLU A 67 22.39 3.96 -19.64
N GLY A 68 23.31 3.17 -19.08
CA GLY A 68 24.63 3.61 -18.67
C GLY A 68 24.70 4.24 -17.27
N ASP A 69 23.62 4.27 -16.52
CA ASP A 69 23.64 4.70 -15.11
C ASP A 69 24.20 3.59 -14.20
N ARG A 70 25.53 3.60 -14.06
CA ARG A 70 26.27 2.59 -13.29
C ARG A 70 25.90 2.59 -11.81
N ASP A 71 25.59 3.74 -11.25
CA ASP A 71 25.29 3.88 -9.81
C ASP A 71 23.95 3.25 -9.47
N SER A 72 22.93 3.46 -10.31
CA SER A 72 21.60 2.86 -10.15
C SER A 72 21.48 1.52 -10.88
N ARG A 73 22.53 1.05 -11.58
CA ARG A 73 22.50 -0.15 -12.44
C ARG A 73 21.32 -0.17 -13.41
N ASP A 74 21.10 0.96 -14.07
CA ASP A 74 20.03 1.22 -15.01
C ASP A 74 18.60 1.13 -14.42
N TYR A 75 18.51 1.03 -13.08
CA TYR A 75 17.22 1.06 -12.40
C TYR A 75 16.80 2.48 -12.02
N ALA A 76 15.52 2.71 -12.07
CA ALA A 76 14.87 3.88 -11.46
C ALA A 76 13.62 3.45 -10.71
N VAL A 77 13.06 4.35 -9.94
CA VAL A 77 11.85 4.12 -9.15
C VAL A 77 10.80 5.12 -9.55
N LEU A 78 9.63 4.64 -9.92
CA LEU A 78 8.46 5.50 -10.12
C LEU A 78 7.96 5.95 -8.77
N LEU A 79 7.92 7.27 -8.58
CA LEU A 79 7.48 7.94 -7.37
C LEU A 79 6.24 8.76 -7.68
N GLU A 80 5.28 8.73 -6.76
CA GLU A 80 4.04 9.49 -6.84
C GLU A 80 3.75 10.21 -5.53
N TRP A 81 3.31 11.44 -5.62
CA TRP A 81 2.66 12.19 -4.55
C TRP A 81 1.21 12.44 -4.96
N ASN A 82 0.27 12.05 -4.13
CA ASN A 82 -1.16 12.23 -4.37
C ASN A 82 -1.64 13.57 -3.80
N ASN A 83 -2.39 14.31 -4.61
CA ASN A 83 -3.09 15.49 -4.14
C ASN A 83 -4.40 15.09 -3.44
N ILE A 84 -4.39 15.08 -2.12
CA ILE A 84 -5.57 14.73 -1.31
C ILE A 84 -6.72 15.72 -1.49
N SER A 85 -6.41 16.94 -1.93
CA SER A 85 -7.40 17.99 -2.20
C SER A 85 -7.92 17.94 -3.64
N TYR A 86 -7.51 16.95 -4.44
CA TYR A 86 -7.93 16.82 -5.82
C TYR A 86 -9.43 16.62 -5.94
N ASP A 87 -10.11 17.55 -6.63
CA ASP A 87 -11.52 17.40 -6.98
C ASP A 87 -11.64 16.93 -8.44
N LYS A 88 -12.10 15.70 -8.59
CA LYS A 88 -12.24 15.02 -9.90
C LYS A 88 -13.28 15.66 -10.82
N SER A 89 -14.22 16.39 -10.26
CA SER A 89 -15.25 17.09 -10.99
C SER A 89 -15.14 18.59 -10.69
N PRO A 90 -14.84 19.46 -11.66
CA PRO A 90 -15.26 20.84 -11.49
C PRO A 90 -16.78 20.75 -11.30
N VAL A 91 -17.21 20.93 -10.07
CA VAL A 91 -18.63 20.91 -9.71
C VAL A 91 -19.27 22.02 -10.54
N LEU A 92 -19.92 21.67 -11.61
CA LEU A 92 -20.99 22.50 -12.13
C LEU A 92 -21.90 22.77 -10.92
N ILE A 93 -21.93 24.03 -10.51
CA ILE A 93 -22.65 24.54 -9.35
C ILE A 93 -23.90 23.69 -9.09
N ASN A 94 -23.92 22.96 -7.95
CA ASN A 94 -25.01 22.11 -7.43
C ASN A 94 -25.10 20.62 -7.83
N ALA A 95 -24.12 19.99 -8.46
CA ALA A 95 -24.15 18.54 -8.63
C ALA A 95 -23.48 17.85 -7.42
N LYS A 96 -24.28 17.38 -6.47
CA LYS A 96 -23.79 16.41 -5.46
C LYS A 96 -23.26 15.18 -6.21
N LYS A 97 -22.07 14.68 -5.83
CA LYS A 97 -21.57 13.39 -6.35
C LYS A 97 -22.63 12.32 -6.07
N SER A 98 -23.33 11.89 -7.11
CA SER A 98 -24.44 10.94 -7.01
C SER A 98 -24.01 9.49 -7.22
N VAL A 99 -22.74 9.26 -7.59
CA VAL A 99 -22.21 7.94 -7.90
C VAL A 99 -20.97 7.67 -7.07
N VAL A 100 -20.97 6.56 -6.33
CA VAL A 100 -19.83 6.01 -5.61
C VAL A 100 -19.41 4.72 -6.31
N ARG A 101 -18.12 4.59 -6.63
CA ARG A 101 -17.56 3.39 -7.24
C ARG A 101 -16.94 2.51 -6.16
N LEU A 102 -17.41 1.27 -6.07
CA LEU A 102 -16.90 0.26 -5.17
C LEU A 102 -16.12 -0.78 -5.95
N GLY A 103 -14.88 -1.00 -5.60
CA GLY A 103 -14.08 -2.13 -6.04
C GLY A 103 -14.26 -3.29 -5.05
N LEU A 104 -15.05 -4.29 -5.41
CA LEU A 104 -15.22 -5.50 -4.62
C LEU A 104 -14.09 -6.47 -4.95
N ILE A 105 -13.28 -6.82 -3.95
CA ILE A 105 -12.14 -7.71 -4.14
C ILE A 105 -12.60 -9.14 -3.97
N GLN A 106 -12.49 -9.92 -5.05
CA GLN A 106 -12.66 -11.37 -4.99
C GLN A 106 -11.36 -12.02 -4.51
N TRP A 107 -11.25 -12.12 -3.19
CA TRP A 107 -10.07 -12.63 -2.52
C TRP A 107 -9.93 -14.15 -2.67
N GLN A 108 -8.77 -14.61 -3.08
CA GLN A 108 -8.51 -16.05 -3.19
C GLN A 108 -8.00 -16.58 -1.84
N MET A 109 -8.76 -17.48 -1.22
CA MET A 109 -8.41 -18.17 0.01
C MET A 109 -7.43 -19.32 -0.24
N ARG A 110 -6.17 -18.96 -0.52
CA ARG A 110 -5.06 -19.91 -0.65
C ARG A 110 -4.08 -19.73 0.50
N PRO A 111 -3.41 -20.79 0.98
CA PRO A 111 -2.39 -20.65 2.02
C PRO A 111 -1.33 -19.61 1.64
N LEU A 112 -0.98 -18.76 2.59
CA LEU A 112 0.11 -17.80 2.49
C LEU A 112 1.12 -18.11 3.61
N ASN A 113 2.40 -18.00 3.30
CA ASN A 113 3.46 -18.43 4.21
C ASN A 113 3.84 -17.36 5.24
N ASN A 114 3.53 -16.10 4.97
CA ASN A 114 3.89 -14.98 5.84
C ASN A 114 3.09 -13.71 5.53
N LEU A 115 3.26 -12.71 6.38
CA LEU A 115 2.61 -11.40 6.21
C LEU A 115 3.09 -10.64 4.95
N GLU A 116 4.31 -10.86 4.48
CA GLU A 116 4.82 -10.19 3.28
C GLU A 116 4.05 -10.64 2.03
N GLU A 117 3.87 -11.95 1.86
CA GLU A 117 3.03 -12.49 0.77
C GLU A 117 1.58 -12.02 0.86
N PHE A 118 1.05 -11.90 2.08
CA PHE A 118 -0.29 -11.37 2.31
C PHE A 118 -0.40 -9.90 1.89
N PHE A 119 0.56 -9.07 2.24
CA PHE A 119 0.57 -7.66 1.85
C PHE A 119 0.82 -7.48 0.36
N ASP A 120 1.71 -8.24 -0.26
CA ASP A 120 1.95 -8.21 -1.71
C ASP A 120 0.64 -8.54 -2.48
N GLN A 121 -0.12 -9.53 -2.01
CA GLN A 121 -1.41 -9.89 -2.62
C GLN A 121 -2.47 -8.79 -2.40
N ALA A 122 -2.55 -8.23 -1.20
CA ALA A 122 -3.50 -7.16 -0.90
C ALA A 122 -3.19 -5.90 -1.73
N GLU A 123 -1.92 -5.51 -1.78
CA GLU A 123 -1.44 -4.35 -2.54
C GLU A 123 -1.73 -4.49 -4.04
N PHE A 124 -1.56 -5.69 -4.61
CA PHE A 124 -1.92 -5.97 -6.00
C PHE A 124 -3.39 -5.62 -6.31
N PHE A 125 -4.32 -6.04 -5.45
CA PHE A 125 -5.74 -5.73 -5.64
C PHE A 125 -6.05 -4.25 -5.41
N ILE A 126 -5.43 -3.62 -4.41
CA ILE A 126 -5.63 -2.19 -4.11
C ILE A 126 -5.13 -1.35 -5.29
N ASP A 127 -3.95 -1.66 -5.86
CA ASP A 127 -3.42 -0.99 -7.04
C ASP A 127 -4.38 -1.10 -8.23
N ALA A 128 -4.87 -2.32 -8.51
CA ALA A 128 -5.82 -2.55 -9.59
C ALA A 128 -7.11 -1.73 -9.40
N VAL A 129 -7.72 -1.78 -8.20
CA VAL A 129 -8.96 -1.06 -7.88
C VAL A 129 -8.77 0.45 -7.92
N SER A 130 -7.64 0.95 -7.43
CA SER A 130 -7.27 2.36 -7.53
C SER A 130 -7.09 2.79 -8.99
N GLY A 131 -6.47 1.94 -9.83
CA GLY A 131 -6.31 2.19 -11.26
C GLY A 131 -7.63 2.35 -12.01
N TYR A 132 -8.70 1.70 -11.57
CA TYR A 132 -10.08 1.90 -12.06
C TYR A 132 -10.76 3.14 -11.48
N GLU A 133 -10.05 3.96 -10.73
CA GLU A 133 -10.56 5.17 -10.10
C GLU A 133 -11.79 4.90 -9.20
N SER A 134 -11.77 3.80 -8.46
CA SER A 134 -12.80 3.48 -7.48
C SER A 134 -12.67 4.38 -6.25
N ASP A 135 -13.79 4.63 -5.58
CA ASP A 135 -13.80 5.42 -4.33
C ASP A 135 -13.42 4.56 -3.12
N PHE A 136 -13.73 3.26 -3.21
CA PHE A 136 -13.44 2.29 -2.16
C PHE A 136 -12.91 0.98 -2.75
N ALA A 137 -11.92 0.39 -2.08
CA ALA A 137 -11.54 -1.01 -2.20
C ALA A 137 -12.13 -1.78 -1.02
N THR A 138 -12.89 -2.85 -1.29
CA THR A 138 -13.60 -3.60 -0.24
C THR A 138 -13.15 -5.05 -0.24
N PHE A 139 -12.54 -5.48 0.87
CA PHE A 139 -12.14 -6.86 1.10
C PHE A 139 -13.28 -7.67 1.73
N PRO A 140 -13.30 -8.99 1.56
CA PRO A 140 -14.34 -9.84 2.11
C PRO A 140 -14.16 -10.11 3.61
N GLU A 141 -15.15 -10.74 4.20
CA GLU A 141 -15.08 -11.28 5.56
C GLU A 141 -13.91 -12.25 5.70
N LEU A 142 -13.22 -12.21 6.85
CA LEU A 142 -12.10 -13.09 7.21
C LEU A 142 -11.02 -13.19 6.12
N PHE A 143 -10.76 -12.11 5.40
CA PHE A 143 -9.75 -12.08 4.33
C PHE A 143 -8.34 -12.44 4.82
N VAL A 144 -8.10 -12.42 6.13
CA VAL A 144 -6.85 -12.83 6.78
C VAL A 144 -6.73 -14.36 6.97
N ALA A 145 -7.79 -15.13 6.69
CA ALA A 145 -7.80 -16.58 6.86
C ALA A 145 -6.68 -17.34 6.13
N PRO A 146 -6.15 -16.89 4.97
CA PRO A 146 -4.97 -17.50 4.35
C PRO A 146 -3.76 -17.65 5.27
N LEU A 147 -3.59 -16.76 6.25
CA LEU A 147 -2.50 -16.80 7.24
C LEU A 147 -2.71 -17.91 8.30
N MET A 148 -3.89 -18.51 8.38
CA MET A 148 -4.15 -19.63 9.30
C MET A 148 -3.41 -20.91 8.91
N ALA A 149 -2.84 -21.00 7.71
CA ALA A 149 -2.12 -22.18 7.24
C ALA A 149 -0.99 -22.60 8.21
N ASP A 150 -0.33 -21.64 8.84
CA ASP A 150 0.73 -21.89 9.82
C ASP A 150 0.20 -22.45 11.16
N TYR A 151 -1.10 -22.31 11.43
CA TYR A 151 -1.74 -22.70 12.69
C TYR A 151 -2.57 -23.99 12.60
N ASN A 152 -2.46 -24.73 11.48
CA ASN A 152 -3.22 -25.97 11.25
C ASN A 152 -2.98 -27.08 12.29
N HIS A 153 -1.93 -26.98 13.10
CA HIS A 153 -1.61 -27.90 14.18
C HIS A 153 -2.28 -27.53 15.52
N MET A 154 -2.93 -26.38 15.60
CA MET A 154 -3.60 -25.85 16.78
C MET A 154 -5.10 -26.14 16.75
N SER A 155 -5.77 -26.00 17.91
CA SER A 155 -7.23 -25.95 17.92
C SER A 155 -7.74 -24.68 17.23
N GLU A 156 -8.96 -24.71 16.69
CA GLU A 156 -9.57 -23.56 16.01
C GLU A 156 -9.57 -22.29 16.88
N SER A 157 -9.86 -22.44 18.18
CA SER A 157 -9.88 -21.31 19.12
C SER A 157 -8.49 -20.72 19.37
N GLU A 158 -7.45 -21.53 19.40
CA GLU A 158 -6.07 -21.10 19.55
C GLU A 158 -5.58 -20.43 18.24
N ALA A 159 -5.86 -21.06 17.10
CA ALA A 159 -5.48 -20.54 15.79
C ALA A 159 -6.05 -19.12 15.53
N ILE A 160 -7.33 -18.89 15.88
CA ILE A 160 -7.95 -17.56 15.73
C ILE A 160 -7.30 -16.53 16.67
N ARG A 161 -6.90 -16.93 17.89
CA ARG A 161 -6.19 -16.04 18.82
C ARG A 161 -4.78 -15.71 18.33
N GLU A 162 -4.07 -16.66 17.72
CA GLU A 162 -2.79 -16.38 17.08
C GLU A 162 -2.96 -15.43 15.88
N LEU A 163 -3.97 -15.66 15.05
CA LEU A 163 -4.29 -14.80 13.91
C LEU A 163 -4.58 -13.36 14.35
N SER A 164 -5.27 -13.16 15.49
CA SER A 164 -5.61 -11.83 16.00
C SER A 164 -4.38 -10.97 16.34
N LYS A 165 -3.23 -11.58 16.60
CA LYS A 165 -1.98 -10.85 16.87
C LYS A 165 -1.47 -10.05 15.68
N HIS A 166 -1.91 -10.37 14.47
CA HIS A 166 -1.55 -9.67 13.25
C HIS A 166 -2.43 -8.46 12.95
N THR A 167 -3.57 -8.31 13.62
CA THR A 167 -4.60 -7.33 13.27
C THR A 167 -4.09 -5.90 13.31
N ASP A 168 -3.34 -5.49 14.33
CA ASP A 168 -2.80 -4.13 14.42
C ASP A 168 -1.78 -3.83 13.33
N ILE A 169 -0.93 -4.80 12.99
CA ILE A 169 0.07 -4.66 11.91
C ILE A 169 -0.64 -4.54 10.57
N ILE A 170 -1.66 -5.37 10.33
CA ILE A 170 -2.47 -5.34 9.11
C ILE A 170 -3.21 -4.01 9.01
N HIS A 171 -3.89 -3.58 10.08
CA HIS A 171 -4.60 -2.30 10.10
C HIS A 171 -3.68 -1.14 9.75
N LYS A 172 -2.51 -1.04 10.40
CA LYS A 172 -1.52 0.00 10.12
C LYS A 172 -1.06 -0.02 8.65
N ARG A 173 -0.75 -1.20 8.10
CA ARG A 173 -0.32 -1.31 6.70
C ARG A 173 -1.44 -0.89 5.73
N PHE A 174 -2.69 -1.21 6.03
CA PHE A 174 -3.83 -0.80 5.21
C PHE A 174 -4.10 0.71 5.28
N GLN A 175 -3.83 1.38 6.40
CA GLN A 175 -3.83 2.84 6.47
C GLN A 175 -2.75 3.44 5.55
N GLU A 176 -1.53 2.90 5.56
CA GLU A 176 -0.45 3.32 4.67
C GLU A 176 -0.84 3.12 3.19
N LEU A 177 -1.40 1.95 2.84
CA LEU A 177 -1.87 1.66 1.48
C LEU A 177 -3.02 2.57 1.04
N ALA A 178 -3.93 2.94 1.94
CA ALA A 178 -5.02 3.87 1.63
C ALA A 178 -4.48 5.25 1.19
N ILE A 179 -3.44 5.75 1.87
CA ILE A 179 -2.75 6.99 1.50
C ILE A 179 -1.97 6.79 0.19
N GLU A 180 -1.16 5.72 0.11
CA GLU A 180 -0.27 5.44 -1.00
C GLU A 180 -1.02 5.31 -2.34
N TYR A 181 -2.19 4.69 -2.32
CA TYR A 181 -3.03 4.48 -3.50
C TYR A 181 -4.18 5.49 -3.64
N ASN A 182 -4.27 6.48 -2.73
CA ASN A 182 -5.31 7.51 -2.70
C ASN A 182 -6.73 6.93 -2.84
N ILE A 183 -7.02 5.88 -2.07
CA ILE A 183 -8.30 5.15 -2.10
C ILE A 183 -8.74 4.84 -0.66
N ASN A 184 -10.05 4.89 -0.40
CA ASN A 184 -10.54 4.40 0.88
C ASN A 184 -10.58 2.86 0.85
N ILE A 185 -10.19 2.22 1.94
CA ILE A 185 -10.14 0.76 2.03
C ILE A 185 -11.06 0.30 3.17
N ILE A 186 -11.99 -0.58 2.85
CA ILE A 186 -12.74 -1.37 3.83
C ILE A 186 -12.05 -2.72 3.94
N THR A 187 -11.42 -2.99 5.08
CA THR A 187 -10.56 -4.16 5.25
C THR A 187 -11.30 -5.50 5.26
N GLY A 188 -12.62 -5.49 5.21
CA GLY A 188 -13.36 -6.69 5.56
C GLY A 188 -13.27 -6.98 7.07
N SER A 189 -13.59 -8.18 7.48
CA SER A 189 -13.49 -8.53 8.90
C SER A 189 -12.26 -9.37 9.22
N MET A 190 -11.74 -9.21 10.44
CA MET A 190 -10.64 -9.97 11.00
C MET A 190 -10.77 -10.12 12.52
N PRO A 191 -10.16 -11.16 13.13
CA PRO A 191 -10.23 -11.35 14.57
C PRO A 191 -9.41 -10.27 15.30
N TYR A 192 -9.96 -9.70 16.36
CA TYR A 192 -9.32 -8.73 17.24
C TYR A 192 -9.48 -9.15 18.69
N LEU A 193 -8.38 -9.18 19.43
CA LEU A 193 -8.37 -9.57 20.82
C LEU A 193 -8.21 -8.35 21.71
N GLU A 194 -9.22 -8.05 22.52
CA GLU A 194 -9.21 -6.97 23.50
C GLU A 194 -9.67 -7.49 24.85
N GLU A 195 -8.93 -7.20 25.93
CA GLU A 195 -9.22 -7.66 27.29
C GLU A 195 -9.57 -9.17 27.39
N ASN A 196 -8.88 -10.01 26.62
CA ASN A 196 -9.13 -11.45 26.50
C ASN A 196 -10.48 -11.85 25.86
N VAL A 197 -11.22 -10.89 25.30
CA VAL A 197 -12.43 -11.12 24.51
C VAL A 197 -12.06 -11.04 23.03
N LEU A 198 -12.53 -12.01 22.25
CA LEU A 198 -12.30 -12.07 20.82
C LEU A 198 -13.47 -11.41 20.08
N TYR A 199 -13.16 -10.42 19.26
CA TYR A 199 -14.10 -9.71 18.40
C TYR A 199 -13.83 -10.05 16.93
N ASN A 200 -14.86 -9.87 16.09
CA ASN A 200 -14.71 -9.83 14.63
C ASN A 200 -14.87 -8.37 14.21
N VAL A 201 -13.80 -7.73 13.76
CA VAL A 201 -13.76 -6.30 13.48
C VAL A 201 -13.40 -6.03 12.03
N GLY A 202 -13.94 -4.95 11.49
CA GLY A 202 -13.54 -4.38 10.20
C GLY A 202 -13.15 -2.92 10.38
N PHE A 203 -12.19 -2.46 9.58
CA PHE A 203 -11.71 -1.08 9.61
C PHE A 203 -12.06 -0.36 8.33
N LEU A 204 -12.28 0.94 8.44
CA LEU A 204 -12.33 1.86 7.32
C LEU A 204 -11.06 2.71 7.35
N CYS A 205 -10.10 2.39 6.50
CA CYS A 205 -8.88 3.17 6.32
C CYS A 205 -9.15 4.22 5.24
N LYS A 206 -9.15 5.48 5.61
CA LYS A 206 -9.41 6.55 4.65
C LYS A 206 -8.12 6.97 3.94
N ARG A 207 -8.27 7.47 2.73
CA ARG A 207 -7.16 8.00 1.90
C ARG A 207 -6.43 9.20 2.51
N ASP A 208 -6.97 9.82 3.58
CA ASP A 208 -6.33 10.89 4.36
C ASP A 208 -5.53 10.37 5.55
N GLY A 209 -5.51 9.05 5.78
CA GLY A 209 -4.78 8.40 6.86
C GLY A 209 -5.57 8.22 8.16
N SER A 210 -6.84 8.60 8.18
CA SER A 210 -7.71 8.44 9.37
C SER A 210 -8.54 7.18 9.33
#